data_bc8ca88cd0420b358fd7f583cc1ebba0
#
_entry.id   bc8ca88cd0420b358fd7f583cc1ebba0
#
_cell.length_a   1.000
_cell.length_b   1.000
_cell.length_c   1.000
_cell.angle_alpha   90.00
_cell.angle_beta   90.00
_cell.angle_gamma   90.00
#
_symmetry.space_group_name_H-M   'P 1'
#
loop_
_entity.id
_entity.type
_entity.pdbx_description
1 polymer ?
#
loop_
_entity_poly.entity_id
_entity_poly.type
_entity_poly.pdbx_seq_one_letter_code
_entity_poly.pdbx_strand_id
1 'polypeptide(L)'
;MKYCVAANMAGSPTTPVPLSGDFCEQMRKAHEMGYDAIEIHVPDVSVLDIPAIQACMRETGMEVATLGTGTIYGRYGLHLCDADEQRQRELFERVCAFIDCAAQLNARVTIGSIKGNIRPDEDREKHLDILGKALKRIDDYAGQKNVTVLLEATNRYENNVLNTGAQLADMIQGYALKHTRALMD
;
A
#
# COMPACT_ATOMS: atom_id res chain seq x y z
N MET A 1 -18.37 -2.81 13.44
CA MET A 1 -17.17 -2.07 13.00
C MET A 1 -16.02 -3.02 13.17
N LYS A 2 -15.07 -3.08 12.23
CA LYS A 2 -13.84 -3.89 12.36
C LYS A 2 -12.66 -2.98 12.66
N TYR A 3 -11.78 -3.41 13.55
CA TYR A 3 -10.58 -2.70 13.95
C TYR A 3 -9.34 -3.38 13.36
N CYS A 4 -8.44 -2.58 12.79
CA CYS A 4 -7.20 -3.04 12.20
C CYS A 4 -6.01 -2.38 12.89
N VAL A 5 -4.89 -3.09 12.99
CA VAL A 5 -3.64 -2.55 13.51
C VAL A 5 -2.49 -2.81 12.54
N ALA A 6 -1.62 -1.82 12.38
CA ALA A 6 -0.47 -1.91 11.51
C ALA A 6 0.67 -2.73 12.15
N ALA A 7 1.31 -3.55 11.33
CA ALA A 7 2.44 -4.41 11.70
C ALA A 7 3.56 -4.35 10.65
N ASN A 8 4.83 -4.39 11.10
CA ASN A 8 6.00 -4.50 10.23
C ASN A 8 6.98 -5.58 10.72
N MET A 9 7.94 -5.98 9.90
CA MET A 9 8.94 -6.99 10.30
C MET A 9 9.98 -6.47 11.29
N ALA A 10 10.36 -5.20 11.18
CA ALA A 10 11.43 -4.61 11.97
C ALA A 10 10.96 -3.30 12.58
N GLY A 11 10.75 -3.31 13.88
CA GLY A 11 10.44 -2.10 14.64
C GLY A 11 11.58 -1.10 14.58
N SER A 12 11.21 0.18 14.45
CA SER A 12 12.11 1.31 14.65
C SER A 12 11.44 2.26 15.62
N PRO A 13 12.17 2.90 16.53
CA PRO A 13 11.59 3.90 17.46
C PRO A 13 10.90 5.06 16.74
N THR A 14 11.22 5.28 15.48
CA THR A 14 10.66 6.34 14.64
C THR A 14 9.58 5.88 13.67
N THR A 15 9.30 4.58 13.60
CA THR A 15 8.26 4.04 12.72
C THR A 15 6.92 4.07 13.45
N PRO A 16 5.89 4.72 12.90
CA PRO A 16 4.58 4.83 13.55
C PRO A 16 3.73 3.54 13.41
N VAL A 17 4.39 2.38 13.46
CA VAL A 17 3.75 1.06 13.36
C VAL A 17 3.85 0.37 14.72
N PRO A 18 2.72 0.11 15.41
CA PRO A 18 2.72 -0.32 16.80
C PRO A 18 3.19 -1.76 17.00
N LEU A 19 3.05 -2.62 15.99
CA LEU A 19 3.45 -4.03 16.08
C LEU A 19 4.65 -4.30 15.17
N SER A 20 5.64 -5.07 15.67
CA SER A 20 6.84 -5.42 14.89
C SER A 20 7.35 -6.82 15.23
N GLY A 21 7.90 -7.52 14.23
CA GLY A 21 8.44 -8.86 14.33
C GLY A 21 7.76 -9.86 13.40
N ASP A 22 7.68 -11.12 13.79
CA ASP A 22 7.00 -12.18 13.03
C ASP A 22 5.50 -11.88 12.89
N PHE A 23 4.95 -11.95 11.68
CA PHE A 23 3.56 -11.56 11.42
C PHE A 23 2.55 -12.51 12.06
N CYS A 24 2.86 -13.78 12.21
CA CYS A 24 1.96 -14.72 12.89
C CYS A 24 1.89 -14.44 14.39
N GLU A 25 3.03 -14.10 15.01
CA GLU A 25 3.05 -13.65 16.40
C GLU A 25 2.31 -12.33 16.59
N GLN A 26 2.50 -11.37 15.67
CA GLN A 26 1.80 -10.09 15.70
C GLN A 26 0.28 -10.28 15.54
N MET A 27 -0.13 -11.18 14.66
CA MET A 27 -1.56 -11.49 14.46
C MET A 27 -2.19 -12.08 15.72
N ARG A 28 -1.52 -13.01 16.40
CA ARG A 28 -2.02 -13.56 17.69
C ARG A 28 -2.12 -12.48 18.75
N LYS A 29 -1.10 -11.63 18.89
CA LYS A 29 -1.13 -10.49 19.84
C LYS A 29 -2.27 -9.53 19.53
N ALA A 30 -2.46 -9.17 18.24
CA ALA A 30 -3.55 -8.29 17.82
C ALA A 30 -4.92 -8.93 18.13
N HIS A 31 -5.08 -10.23 17.91
CA HIS A 31 -6.28 -10.97 18.27
C HIS A 31 -6.56 -10.92 19.78
N GLU A 32 -5.56 -11.17 20.63
CA GLU A 32 -5.68 -11.06 22.09
C GLU A 32 -6.06 -9.65 22.55
N MET A 33 -5.64 -8.61 21.80
CA MET A 33 -5.98 -7.20 22.05
C MET A 33 -7.38 -6.82 21.53
N GLY A 34 -8.08 -7.71 20.82
CA GLY A 34 -9.42 -7.50 20.30
C GLY A 34 -9.48 -6.83 18.92
N TYR A 35 -8.40 -6.85 18.15
CA TYR A 35 -8.43 -6.43 16.75
C TYR A 35 -9.00 -7.52 15.85
N ASP A 36 -9.62 -7.10 14.73
CA ASP A 36 -10.20 -7.99 13.73
C ASP A 36 -9.25 -8.29 12.59
N ALA A 37 -8.26 -7.41 12.36
CA ALA A 37 -7.36 -7.49 11.22
C ALA A 37 -5.99 -6.87 11.52
N ILE A 38 -4.99 -7.23 10.67
CA ILE A 38 -3.71 -6.53 10.61
C ILE A 38 -3.51 -5.90 9.24
N GLU A 39 -2.75 -4.81 9.20
CA GLU A 39 -2.16 -4.23 8.01
C GLU A 39 -0.67 -4.56 7.99
N ILE A 40 -0.17 -5.16 6.90
CA ILE A 40 1.22 -5.62 6.79
C ILE A 40 2.05 -4.61 6.00
N HIS A 41 3.14 -4.14 6.60
CA HIS A 41 4.12 -3.26 5.95
C HIS A 41 5.44 -3.97 5.74
N VAL A 42 5.82 -4.18 4.47
CA VAL A 42 7.10 -4.76 4.06
C VAL A 42 7.66 -4.03 2.85
N PRO A 43 8.99 -3.94 2.68
CA PRO A 43 9.58 -3.37 1.47
C PRO A 43 9.53 -4.34 0.28
N ASP A 44 9.36 -5.64 0.55
CA ASP A 44 9.30 -6.70 -0.45
C ASP A 44 8.45 -7.85 0.08
N VAL A 45 7.47 -8.30 -0.70
CA VAL A 45 6.56 -9.37 -0.31
C VAL A 45 7.19 -10.76 -0.34
N SER A 46 8.36 -10.93 -0.94
CA SER A 46 9.09 -12.20 -0.97
C SER A 46 9.53 -12.70 0.42
N VAL A 47 9.53 -11.79 1.41
CA VAL A 47 9.83 -12.13 2.81
C VAL A 47 8.63 -12.74 3.56
N LEU A 48 7.44 -12.72 2.97
CA LEU A 48 6.20 -13.21 3.60
C LEU A 48 6.05 -14.72 3.40
N ASP A 49 5.91 -15.46 4.47
CA ASP A 49 5.47 -16.85 4.45
C ASP A 49 3.93 -16.88 4.34
N ILE A 50 3.43 -16.83 3.09
CA ILE A 50 1.99 -16.80 2.83
C ILE A 50 1.25 -18.01 3.42
N PRO A 51 1.73 -19.27 3.26
CA PRO A 51 1.12 -20.43 3.91
C PRO A 51 1.00 -20.30 5.42
N ALA A 52 2.05 -19.80 6.10
CA ALA A 52 2.04 -19.60 7.54
C ALA A 52 1.04 -18.50 7.95
N ILE A 53 1.00 -17.37 7.24
CA ILE A 53 0.03 -16.29 7.47
C ILE A 53 -1.39 -16.81 7.30
N GLN A 54 -1.69 -17.55 6.22
CA GLN A 54 -3.00 -18.15 6.00
C GLN A 54 -3.40 -19.14 7.10
N ALA A 55 -2.45 -19.91 7.63
CA ALA A 55 -2.70 -20.80 8.76
C ALA A 55 -3.08 -20.00 10.02
N CYS A 56 -2.34 -18.93 10.30
CA CYS A 56 -2.62 -18.05 11.43
C CYS A 56 -3.98 -17.31 11.27
N MET A 57 -4.33 -16.88 10.07
CA MET A 57 -5.67 -16.33 9.78
C MET A 57 -6.78 -17.33 10.12
N ARG A 58 -6.61 -18.61 9.78
CA ARG A 58 -7.60 -19.66 10.14
C ARG A 58 -7.64 -19.95 11.64
N GLU A 59 -6.48 -19.93 12.30
CA GLU A 59 -6.36 -20.16 13.76
C GLU A 59 -7.05 -19.05 14.56
N THR A 60 -6.82 -17.80 14.21
CA THR A 60 -7.28 -16.62 14.98
C THR A 60 -8.62 -16.07 14.50
N GLY A 61 -9.05 -16.39 13.28
CA GLY A 61 -10.19 -15.75 12.63
C GLY A 61 -9.91 -14.31 12.16
N MET A 62 -8.67 -13.83 12.29
CA MET A 62 -8.26 -12.49 11.84
C MET A 62 -8.10 -12.41 10.33
N GLU A 63 -8.21 -11.20 9.80
CA GLU A 63 -7.98 -10.88 8.39
C GLU A 63 -6.63 -10.15 8.22
N VAL A 64 -6.04 -10.25 7.03
CA VAL A 64 -5.08 -9.27 6.53
C VAL A 64 -5.88 -8.21 5.77
N ALA A 65 -6.02 -7.02 6.32
CA ALA A 65 -6.85 -5.97 5.73
C ALA A 65 -6.21 -5.40 4.46
N THR A 66 -4.90 -5.13 4.52
CA THR A 66 -4.16 -4.55 3.40
C THR A 66 -2.65 -4.81 3.52
N LEU A 67 -1.97 -4.75 2.38
CA LEU A 67 -0.52 -4.71 2.27
C LEU A 67 -0.09 -3.28 1.93
N GLY A 68 0.65 -2.63 2.84
CA GLY A 68 1.13 -1.27 2.70
C GLY A 68 2.41 -1.19 1.85
N THR A 69 2.40 -0.39 0.79
CA THR A 69 3.54 -0.22 -0.14
C THR A 69 4.51 0.89 0.24
N GLY A 70 4.20 1.69 1.26
CA GLY A 70 4.99 2.87 1.63
C GLY A 70 6.46 2.59 1.93
N THR A 71 6.78 1.41 2.45
CA THR A 71 8.14 0.97 2.75
C THR A 71 9.01 0.79 1.49
N ILE A 72 8.43 0.62 0.29
CA ILE A 72 9.16 0.63 -0.98
C ILE A 72 9.82 1.99 -1.18
N TYR A 73 9.07 3.09 -0.98
CA TYR A 73 9.61 4.44 -1.09
C TYR A 73 10.75 4.68 -0.09
N GLY A 74 10.54 4.33 1.17
CA GLY A 74 11.57 4.51 2.21
C GLY A 74 12.84 3.68 1.97
N ARG A 75 12.71 2.46 1.42
CA ARG A 75 13.84 1.53 1.22
C ARG A 75 14.60 1.75 -0.09
N TYR A 76 13.87 1.99 -1.19
CA TYR A 76 14.44 2.02 -2.55
C TYR A 76 14.35 3.40 -3.20
N GLY A 77 13.67 4.37 -2.60
CA GLY A 77 13.43 5.69 -3.16
C GLY A 77 12.54 5.66 -4.42
N LEU A 78 11.89 4.53 -4.73
CA LEU A 78 11.00 4.39 -5.88
C LEU A 78 9.64 5.01 -5.59
N HIS A 79 9.10 5.80 -6.53
CA HIS A 79 7.79 6.44 -6.36
C HIS A 79 7.05 6.65 -7.69
N LEU A 80 5.72 6.75 -7.61
CA LEU A 80 4.84 6.79 -8.78
C LEU A 80 4.89 8.10 -9.58
N CYS A 81 5.39 9.20 -8.98
CA CYS A 81 5.62 10.48 -9.67
C CYS A 81 6.96 10.53 -10.41
N ASP A 82 7.79 9.49 -10.38
CA ASP A 82 9.11 9.51 -11.01
C ASP A 82 9.00 9.56 -12.54
N ALA A 83 9.79 10.42 -13.19
CA ALA A 83 9.81 10.53 -14.64
C ALA A 83 10.75 9.50 -15.31
N ASP A 84 11.58 8.80 -14.55
CA ASP A 84 12.47 7.76 -15.07
C ASP A 84 11.69 6.48 -15.39
N GLU A 85 11.67 6.11 -16.67
CA GLU A 85 10.92 4.95 -17.13
C GLU A 85 11.43 3.62 -16.58
N GLN A 86 12.72 3.49 -16.31
CA GLN A 86 13.28 2.26 -15.75
C GLN A 86 12.83 2.09 -14.28
N ARG A 87 12.88 3.17 -13.51
CA ARG A 87 12.38 3.20 -12.13
C ARG A 87 10.88 2.95 -12.06
N GLN A 88 10.11 3.50 -13.02
CA GLN A 88 8.67 3.22 -13.14
C GLN A 88 8.37 1.74 -13.45
N ARG A 89 9.17 1.11 -14.31
CA ARG A 89 9.03 -0.33 -14.59
C ARG A 89 9.33 -1.17 -13.35
N GLU A 90 10.47 -0.92 -12.69
CA GLU A 90 10.84 -1.63 -11.46
C GLU A 90 9.76 -1.47 -10.38
N LEU A 91 9.26 -0.25 -10.19
CA LEU A 91 8.20 -0.01 -9.20
C LEU A 91 6.91 -0.77 -9.55
N PHE A 92 6.51 -0.75 -10.82
CA PHE A 92 5.32 -1.46 -11.28
C PHE A 92 5.44 -2.97 -11.02
N GLU A 93 6.58 -3.59 -11.30
CA GLU A 93 6.82 -5.02 -11.04
C GLU A 93 6.69 -5.34 -9.54
N ARG A 94 7.25 -4.49 -8.67
CA ARG A 94 7.11 -4.63 -7.22
C ARG A 94 5.66 -4.52 -6.76
N VAL A 95 4.92 -3.52 -7.25
CA VAL A 95 3.49 -3.36 -6.90
C VAL A 95 2.65 -4.53 -7.43
N CYS A 96 2.96 -5.07 -8.61
CA CYS A 96 2.32 -6.30 -9.11
C CYS A 96 2.53 -7.48 -8.16
N ALA A 97 3.75 -7.65 -7.61
CA ALA A 97 4.00 -8.68 -6.61
C ALA A 97 3.18 -8.50 -5.32
N PHE A 98 2.97 -7.25 -4.88
CA PHE A 98 2.05 -6.93 -3.76
C PHE A 98 0.61 -7.31 -4.09
N ILE A 99 0.15 -7.04 -5.31
CA ILE A 99 -1.21 -7.39 -5.77
C ILE A 99 -1.37 -8.92 -5.82
N ASP A 100 -0.38 -9.65 -6.34
CA ASP A 100 -0.42 -11.13 -6.38
C ASP A 100 -0.43 -11.75 -4.98
N CYS A 101 0.32 -11.17 -4.03
CA CYS A 101 0.32 -11.56 -2.64
C CYS A 101 -1.04 -11.25 -1.98
N ALA A 102 -1.58 -10.05 -2.20
CA ALA A 102 -2.88 -9.63 -1.67
C ALA A 102 -4.02 -10.53 -2.16
N ALA A 103 -3.98 -10.96 -3.42
CA ALA A 103 -4.94 -11.92 -3.97
C ALA A 103 -4.95 -13.25 -3.20
N GLN A 104 -3.78 -13.75 -2.80
CA GLN A 104 -3.65 -14.99 -2.03
C GLN A 104 -4.17 -14.85 -0.59
N LEU A 105 -4.09 -13.65 -0.01
CA LEU A 105 -4.52 -13.35 1.35
C LEU A 105 -5.95 -12.78 1.43
N ASN A 106 -6.62 -12.64 0.30
CA ASN A 106 -7.91 -11.91 0.20
C ASN A 106 -7.82 -10.49 0.80
N ALA A 107 -6.68 -9.86 0.63
CA ALA A 107 -6.34 -8.53 1.15
C ALA A 107 -6.46 -7.46 0.07
N ARG A 108 -6.27 -6.20 0.48
CA ARG A 108 -6.16 -5.04 -0.40
C ARG A 108 -4.69 -4.61 -0.50
N VAL A 109 -4.40 -3.63 -1.37
CA VAL A 109 -3.08 -3.00 -1.47
C VAL A 109 -3.23 -1.50 -1.25
N THR A 110 -2.48 -0.93 -0.30
CA THR A 110 -2.51 0.52 -0.02
C THR A 110 -1.39 1.24 -0.77
N ILE A 111 -1.76 2.28 -1.51
CA ILE A 111 -0.87 3.24 -2.18
C ILE A 111 -0.90 4.55 -1.37
N GLY A 112 0.02 4.69 -0.44
CA GLY A 112 0.21 5.87 0.41
C GLY A 112 1.46 6.67 0.01
N SER A 113 2.49 6.69 0.84
CA SER A 113 3.74 7.45 0.63
C SER A 113 4.50 7.09 -0.65
N ILE A 114 4.28 5.91 -1.23
CA ILE A 114 4.83 5.50 -2.53
C ILE A 114 4.40 6.41 -3.70
N LYS A 115 3.35 7.24 -3.54
CA LYS A 115 3.01 8.28 -4.52
C LYS A 115 4.22 9.19 -4.80
N GLY A 116 5.04 9.42 -3.77
CA GLY A 116 6.25 10.23 -3.83
C GLY A 116 5.99 11.72 -3.63
N ASN A 117 7.01 12.50 -3.94
CA ASN A 117 7.00 13.95 -3.86
C ASN A 117 7.45 14.55 -5.19
N ILE A 118 6.87 15.68 -5.56
CA ILE A 118 7.26 16.49 -6.73
C ILE A 118 8.07 17.66 -6.21
N ARG A 119 9.30 17.86 -6.73
CA ARG A 119 10.17 18.96 -6.32
C ARG A 119 9.62 20.30 -6.80
N PRO A 120 9.95 21.42 -6.14
CA PRO A 120 9.46 22.75 -6.54
C PRO A 120 9.91 23.21 -7.92
N ASP A 121 11.03 22.68 -8.43
CA ASP A 121 11.62 22.96 -9.76
C ASP A 121 11.10 22.05 -10.86
N GLU A 122 10.25 21.06 -10.53
CA GLU A 122 9.65 20.12 -11.48
C GLU A 122 8.27 20.61 -11.97
N ASP A 123 7.92 20.21 -13.17
CA ASP A 123 6.58 20.44 -13.74
C ASP A 123 5.55 19.56 -13.04
N ARG A 124 4.80 20.18 -12.15
CA ARG A 124 3.81 19.49 -11.31
C ARG A 124 2.73 18.79 -12.13
N GLU A 125 2.22 19.41 -13.20
CA GLU A 125 1.16 18.83 -14.03
C GLU A 125 1.65 17.57 -14.74
N LYS A 126 2.87 17.64 -15.29
CA LYS A 126 3.52 16.48 -15.91
C LYS A 126 3.69 15.31 -14.94
N HIS A 127 4.17 15.57 -13.72
CA HIS A 127 4.39 14.52 -12.72
C HIS A 127 3.07 13.94 -12.16
N LEU A 128 2.01 14.74 -12.07
CA LEU A 128 0.67 14.24 -11.73
C LEU A 128 0.08 13.37 -12.85
N ASP A 129 0.34 13.70 -14.12
CA ASP A 129 -0.05 12.85 -15.26
C ASP A 129 0.72 11.51 -15.26
N ILE A 130 2.02 11.54 -14.95
CA ILE A 130 2.82 10.31 -14.76
C ILE A 130 2.22 9.44 -13.65
N LEU A 131 1.91 10.02 -12.49
CA LEU A 131 1.26 9.34 -11.38
C LEU A 131 -0.08 8.72 -11.82
N GLY A 132 -0.93 9.48 -12.51
CA GLY A 132 -2.23 8.99 -12.97
C GLY A 132 -2.11 7.81 -13.93
N LYS A 133 -1.17 7.87 -14.88
CA LYS A 133 -0.88 6.76 -15.81
C LYS A 133 -0.33 5.53 -15.09
N ALA A 134 0.54 5.73 -14.10
CA ALA A 134 1.05 4.63 -13.27
C ALA A 134 -0.06 3.97 -12.46
N LEU A 135 -0.92 4.76 -11.82
CA LEU A 135 -2.09 4.27 -11.09
C LEU A 135 -3.05 3.51 -12.01
N LYS A 136 -3.25 3.97 -13.25
CA LYS A 136 -4.10 3.27 -14.21
C LYS A 136 -3.57 1.87 -14.55
N ARG A 137 -2.26 1.74 -14.76
CA ARG A 137 -1.64 0.43 -15.00
C ARG A 137 -1.79 -0.50 -13.80
N ILE A 138 -1.62 0.02 -12.59
CA ILE A 138 -1.81 -0.72 -11.33
C ILE A 138 -3.28 -1.15 -11.17
N ASP A 139 -4.22 -0.25 -11.42
CA ASP A 139 -5.66 -0.50 -11.35
C ASP A 139 -6.10 -1.61 -12.32
N ASP A 140 -5.59 -1.58 -13.56
CA ASP A 140 -5.90 -2.61 -14.57
C ASP A 140 -5.33 -3.98 -14.16
N TYR A 141 -4.13 -4.03 -13.59
CA TYR A 141 -3.55 -5.28 -13.09
C TYR A 141 -4.30 -5.80 -11.87
N ALA A 142 -4.65 -4.93 -10.93
CA ALA A 142 -5.44 -5.28 -9.75
C ALA A 142 -6.81 -5.86 -10.14
N GLY A 143 -7.44 -5.29 -11.17
CA GLY A 143 -8.69 -5.81 -11.72
C GLY A 143 -8.59 -7.23 -12.24
N GLN A 144 -7.48 -7.59 -12.91
CA GLN A 144 -7.23 -8.96 -13.39
C GLN A 144 -7.08 -9.97 -12.24
N LYS A 145 -6.65 -9.51 -11.07
CA LYS A 145 -6.45 -10.31 -9.86
C LYS A 145 -7.61 -10.23 -8.86
N ASN A 146 -8.65 -9.46 -9.17
CA ASN A 146 -9.78 -9.18 -8.28
C ASN A 146 -9.34 -8.56 -6.93
N VAL A 147 -8.32 -7.71 -6.97
CA VAL A 147 -7.79 -7.00 -5.80
C VAL A 147 -8.23 -5.54 -5.84
N THR A 148 -8.64 -4.99 -4.70
CA THR A 148 -8.92 -3.56 -4.56
C THR A 148 -7.64 -2.83 -4.15
N VAL A 149 -7.32 -1.75 -4.85
CA VAL A 149 -6.28 -0.80 -4.49
C VAL A 149 -6.89 0.32 -3.64
N LEU A 150 -6.25 0.65 -2.54
CA LEU A 150 -6.61 1.77 -1.68
C LEU A 150 -5.63 2.92 -1.94
N LEU A 151 -6.13 4.00 -2.53
CA LEU A 151 -5.35 5.22 -2.75
C LEU A 151 -5.56 6.15 -1.56
N GLU A 152 -4.49 6.37 -0.79
CA GLU A 152 -4.54 7.07 0.49
C GLU A 152 -4.24 8.56 0.35
N ALA A 153 -5.03 9.39 1.04
CA ALA A 153 -4.72 10.81 1.25
C ALA A 153 -3.74 10.94 2.42
N THR A 154 -2.45 10.92 2.12
CA THR A 154 -1.41 11.14 3.12
C THR A 154 -1.33 12.60 3.54
N ASN A 155 -0.89 12.86 4.78
CA ASN A 155 -0.71 14.22 5.25
C ASN A 155 0.42 14.94 4.48
N ARG A 156 0.35 16.29 4.43
CA ARG A 156 1.30 17.14 3.67
C ARG A 156 2.74 17.14 4.18
N TYR A 157 3.00 16.58 5.35
CA TYR A 157 4.35 16.44 5.91
C TYR A 157 5.06 15.18 5.39
N GLU A 158 4.29 14.21 4.89
CA GLU A 158 4.81 12.99 4.27
C GLU A 158 4.94 13.12 2.75
N ASN A 159 3.87 13.55 2.09
CA ASN A 159 3.83 13.76 0.65
C ASN A 159 3.26 15.13 0.30
N ASN A 160 3.59 15.63 -0.88
CA ASN A 160 3.02 16.86 -1.43
C ASN A 160 2.04 16.61 -2.59
N VAL A 161 1.57 15.37 -2.76
CA VAL A 161 0.61 14.98 -3.79
C VAL A 161 -0.57 14.21 -3.20
N LEU A 162 -1.79 14.51 -3.66
CA LEU A 162 -3.02 13.82 -3.26
C LEU A 162 -3.22 13.77 -1.73
N ASN A 163 -3.29 14.96 -1.13
CA ASN A 163 -3.41 15.14 0.33
C ASN A 163 -4.86 15.30 0.82
N THR A 164 -5.84 15.30 -0.08
CA THR A 164 -7.25 15.49 0.26
C THR A 164 -8.16 14.49 -0.45
N GLY A 165 -9.31 14.19 0.15
CA GLY A 165 -10.31 13.32 -0.46
C GLY A 165 -10.80 13.83 -1.83
N ALA A 166 -10.90 15.15 -2.03
CA ALA A 166 -11.25 15.73 -3.33
C ALA A 166 -10.18 15.39 -4.39
N GLN A 167 -8.89 15.58 -4.07
CA GLN A 167 -7.80 15.23 -5.00
C GLN A 167 -7.77 13.73 -5.33
N LEU A 168 -8.09 12.85 -4.36
CA LEU A 168 -8.24 11.42 -4.64
C LEU A 168 -9.40 11.14 -5.59
N ALA A 169 -10.55 11.77 -5.36
CA ALA A 169 -11.73 11.61 -6.21
C ALA A 169 -11.45 12.07 -7.64
N ASP A 170 -10.83 13.24 -7.82
CA ASP A 170 -10.44 13.78 -9.12
C ASP A 170 -9.47 12.83 -9.87
N MET A 171 -8.48 12.28 -9.17
CA MET A 171 -7.52 11.32 -9.72
C MET A 171 -8.23 10.03 -10.15
N ILE A 172 -9.05 9.45 -9.29
CA ILE A 172 -9.80 8.22 -9.55
C ILE A 172 -10.74 8.39 -10.75
N GLN A 173 -11.46 9.51 -10.82
CA GLN A 173 -12.39 9.80 -11.92
C GLN A 173 -11.65 10.15 -13.20
N GLY A 174 -10.63 11.02 -13.12
CA GLY A 174 -9.89 11.51 -14.28
C GLY A 174 -9.18 10.39 -15.06
N TYR A 175 -8.69 9.37 -14.37
CA TYR A 175 -8.03 8.20 -14.99
C TYR A 175 -8.93 6.97 -15.06
N ALA A 176 -10.22 7.09 -14.74
CA ALA A 176 -11.21 6.01 -14.79
C ALA A 176 -10.76 4.74 -14.06
N LEU A 177 -10.24 4.89 -12.83
CA LEU A 177 -9.74 3.80 -11.99
C LEU A 177 -10.94 3.01 -11.43
N LYS A 178 -11.13 1.77 -11.86
CA LYS A 178 -12.31 0.96 -11.56
C LYS A 178 -12.14 0.10 -10.30
N HIS A 179 -10.91 -0.31 -10.02
CA HIS A 179 -10.53 -1.20 -8.93
C HIS A 179 -9.84 -0.46 -7.77
N THR A 180 -9.73 0.88 -7.89
CA THR A 180 -9.15 1.75 -6.87
C THR A 180 -10.25 2.46 -6.07
N ARG A 181 -10.05 2.58 -4.75
CA ARG A 181 -10.93 3.31 -3.82
C ARG A 181 -10.11 4.29 -3.01
N ALA A 182 -10.73 5.39 -2.58
CA ALA A 182 -10.09 6.34 -1.69
C ALA A 182 -9.98 5.76 -0.27
N LEU A 183 -8.82 5.95 0.36
CA LEU A 183 -8.58 5.70 1.77
C LEU A 183 -8.34 7.05 2.45
N MET A 184 -9.09 7.30 3.51
CA MET A 184 -8.94 8.47 4.37
C MET A 184 -8.50 7.97 5.74
N ASP A 185 -7.30 8.38 6.15
CA ASP A 185 -6.73 8.13 7.46
C ASP A 185 -6.67 9.43 8.29
#